data_71ca390e5fa7691eb4f3610ec54a9544
#
_entry.id   71ca390e5fa7691eb4f3610ec54a9544
#
_cell.length_a   1.000
_cell.length_b   1.000
_cell.length_c   1.000
_cell.angle_alpha   90.00
_cell.angle_beta   90.00
_cell.angle_gamma   90.00
#
_symmetry.space_group_name_H-M   'P 1'
#
loop_
_entity.id
_entity.type
_entity.pdbx_description
1 polymer ?
#
loop_
_entity_poly.entity_id
_entity_poly.type
_entity_poly.pdbx_seq_one_letter_code
_entity_poly.pdbx_strand_id
1 'polypeptide(L)'
;MTRRICLFLHRWIGLLLAGFLLVVGLTGSLLAFFPELERAINPEFYPVQSSGQRLSAGELAERVEARLPEARVNALYLVGNQGATMAVVSPRKDPQTGQPFNLGFDQIYLDPYTGDELARRMRGVISHGVTNLMQFLYRLHWGL
;
A
#
# COMPACT_ATOMS: atom_id res chain seq x y z
N MET A 1 27.54 3.86 -45.28
CA MET A 1 27.70 4.22 -43.87
C MET A 1 26.35 4.29 -43.14
N THR A 2 25.32 4.87 -43.68
CA THR A 2 23.98 5.06 -43.13
C THR A 2 23.26 3.76 -42.74
N ARG A 3 23.26 2.71 -43.59
CA ARG A 3 22.58 1.43 -43.30
C ARG A 3 23.10 0.74 -42.04
N ARG A 4 24.41 0.73 -41.80
CA ARG A 4 25.00 0.11 -40.59
C ARG A 4 24.58 0.86 -39.32
N ILE A 5 24.53 2.19 -39.37
CA ILE A 5 24.11 3.05 -38.28
C ILE A 5 22.63 2.82 -37.97
N CYS A 6 21.77 2.78 -38.99
CA CYS A 6 20.35 2.48 -38.80
C CYS A 6 20.11 1.10 -38.17
N LEU A 7 20.82 0.06 -38.64
CA LEU A 7 20.70 -1.29 -38.05
C LEU A 7 21.21 -1.33 -36.62
N PHE A 8 22.30 -0.64 -36.31
CA PHE A 8 22.82 -0.54 -34.95
C PHE A 8 21.81 0.16 -34.02
N LEU A 9 21.31 1.33 -34.40
CA LEU A 9 20.32 2.07 -33.64
C LEU A 9 19.03 1.26 -33.45
N HIS A 10 18.50 0.68 -34.51
CA HIS A 10 17.30 -0.14 -34.43
C HIS A 10 17.47 -1.32 -33.46
N ARG A 11 18.61 -2.00 -33.50
CA ARG A 11 18.90 -3.13 -32.60
C ARG A 11 18.93 -2.68 -31.14
N TRP A 12 19.67 -1.63 -30.82
CA TRP A 12 19.84 -1.20 -29.43
C TRP A 12 18.60 -0.51 -28.87
N ILE A 13 17.95 0.34 -29.64
CA ILE A 13 16.68 0.95 -29.26
C ILE A 13 15.61 -0.12 -29.10
N GLY A 14 15.53 -1.09 -30.03
CA GLY A 14 14.58 -2.19 -29.93
C GLY A 14 14.81 -3.07 -28.72
N LEU A 15 16.07 -3.38 -28.36
CA LEU A 15 16.37 -4.13 -27.13
C LEU A 15 15.98 -3.37 -25.87
N LEU A 16 16.28 -2.08 -25.82
CA LEU A 16 15.92 -1.22 -24.68
C LEU A 16 14.40 -1.14 -24.51
N LEU A 17 13.68 -0.91 -25.62
CA LEU A 17 12.22 -0.90 -25.61
C LEU A 17 11.62 -2.26 -25.23
N ALA A 18 12.19 -3.36 -25.72
CA ALA A 18 11.74 -4.70 -25.37
C ALA A 18 11.93 -4.98 -23.88
N GLY A 19 13.08 -4.60 -23.30
CA GLY A 19 13.31 -4.70 -21.86
C GLY A 19 12.34 -3.87 -21.04
N PHE A 20 12.10 -2.63 -21.45
CA PHE A 20 11.11 -1.75 -20.82
C PHE A 20 9.70 -2.35 -20.86
N LEU A 21 9.24 -2.79 -22.06
CA LEU A 21 7.92 -3.39 -22.25
C LEU A 21 7.77 -4.69 -21.46
N LEU A 22 8.86 -5.48 -21.32
CA LEU A 22 8.85 -6.69 -20.50
C LEU A 22 8.55 -6.34 -19.02
N VAL A 23 9.24 -5.36 -18.47
CA VAL A 23 9.03 -4.93 -17.07
C VAL A 23 7.61 -4.39 -16.88
N VAL A 24 7.15 -3.50 -17.77
CA VAL A 24 5.78 -2.95 -17.72
C VAL A 24 4.74 -4.06 -17.87
N GLY A 25 4.93 -4.99 -18.79
CA GLY A 25 4.01 -6.10 -19.02
C GLY A 25 3.92 -7.05 -17.82
N LEU A 26 5.07 -7.43 -17.23
CA LEU A 26 5.10 -8.29 -16.04
C LEU A 26 4.47 -7.62 -14.83
N THR A 27 4.86 -6.38 -14.55
CA THR A 27 4.27 -5.64 -13.41
C THR A 27 2.78 -5.40 -13.59
N GLY A 28 2.33 -5.03 -14.79
CA GLY A 28 0.90 -4.85 -15.10
C GLY A 28 0.10 -6.15 -14.98
N SER A 29 0.67 -7.27 -15.42
CA SER A 29 0.03 -8.60 -15.27
C SER A 29 -0.14 -8.99 -13.80
N LEU A 30 0.86 -8.73 -12.95
CA LEU A 30 0.75 -8.97 -11.51
C LEU A 30 -0.29 -8.04 -10.85
N LEU A 31 -0.35 -6.79 -11.29
CA LEU A 31 -1.30 -5.82 -10.77
C LEU A 31 -2.76 -6.12 -11.18
N ALA A 32 -2.98 -6.85 -12.27
CA ALA A 32 -4.33 -7.31 -12.63
C ALA A 32 -4.92 -8.26 -11.56
N PHE A 33 -4.08 -8.94 -10.79
CA PHE A 33 -4.46 -9.81 -9.68
C PHE A 33 -4.13 -9.19 -8.31
N PHE A 34 -4.09 -7.85 -8.24
CA PHE A 34 -3.72 -7.14 -7.01
C PHE A 34 -4.53 -7.59 -5.79
N PRO A 35 -5.88 -7.66 -5.81
CA PRO A 35 -6.66 -8.04 -4.63
C PRO A 35 -6.37 -9.47 -4.16
N GLU A 36 -6.23 -10.41 -5.10
CA GLU A 36 -5.96 -11.82 -4.81
C GLU A 36 -4.57 -12.01 -4.22
N LEU A 37 -3.57 -11.38 -4.84
CA LEU A 37 -2.19 -11.45 -4.37
C LEU A 37 -2.00 -10.71 -3.04
N GLU A 38 -2.61 -9.54 -2.86
CA GLU A 38 -2.58 -8.81 -1.61
C GLU A 38 -3.19 -9.64 -0.47
N ARG A 39 -4.34 -10.31 -0.72
CA ARG A 39 -4.97 -11.22 0.25
C ARG A 39 -4.11 -12.45 0.57
N ALA A 40 -3.44 -13.02 -0.42
CA ALA A 40 -2.57 -14.17 -0.23
C ALA A 40 -1.31 -13.83 0.56
N ILE A 41 -0.77 -12.63 0.35
CA ILE A 41 0.46 -12.15 1.01
C ILE A 41 0.16 -11.63 2.42
N ASN A 42 -0.98 -10.94 2.60
CA ASN A 42 -1.36 -10.27 3.83
C ASN A 42 -2.75 -10.72 4.30
N PRO A 43 -2.93 -12.00 4.66
CA PRO A 43 -4.24 -12.52 5.06
C PRO A 43 -4.81 -11.80 6.29
N GLU A 44 -3.96 -11.26 7.16
CA GLU A 44 -4.34 -10.48 8.33
C GLU A 44 -5.10 -9.19 8.02
N PHE A 45 -4.95 -8.64 6.79
CA PHE A 45 -5.73 -7.48 6.36
C PHE A 45 -7.18 -7.81 5.99
N TYR A 46 -7.53 -9.10 6.02
CA TYR A 46 -8.83 -9.61 5.62
C TYR A 46 -9.41 -10.49 6.74
N PRO A 47 -10.00 -9.88 7.79
CA PRO A 47 -10.54 -10.64 8.90
C PRO A 47 -11.60 -11.63 8.41
N VAL A 48 -11.56 -12.83 8.98
CA VAL A 48 -12.55 -13.86 8.70
C VAL A 48 -13.80 -13.53 9.50
N GLN A 49 -14.83 -13.03 8.80
CA GLN A 49 -16.21 -12.81 9.26
C GLN A 49 -16.38 -12.39 10.73
N SER A 50 -16.42 -11.11 10.94
CA SER A 50 -17.06 -10.55 12.13
C SER A 50 -18.54 -10.34 11.80
N SER A 51 -19.43 -10.89 12.60
CA SER A 51 -20.87 -10.67 12.50
C SER A 51 -21.24 -9.50 13.42
N GLY A 52 -22.04 -8.57 12.92
CA GLY A 52 -22.48 -7.43 13.73
C GLY A 52 -22.70 -6.16 12.89
N GLN A 53 -23.03 -5.08 13.57
CA GLN A 53 -23.11 -3.78 12.93
C GLN A 53 -21.70 -3.19 12.80
N ARG A 54 -21.35 -2.73 11.60
CA ARG A 54 -20.07 -2.04 11.36
C ARG A 54 -20.06 -0.72 12.13
N LEU A 55 -18.90 -0.43 12.72
CA LEU A 55 -18.67 0.87 13.33
C LEU A 55 -18.64 1.96 12.25
N SER A 56 -19.10 3.13 12.59
CA SER A 56 -19.00 4.30 11.73
C SER A 56 -17.55 4.74 11.55
N ALA A 57 -17.28 5.48 10.49
CA ALA A 57 -15.94 6.03 10.25
C ALA A 57 -15.46 6.93 11.42
N GLY A 58 -16.38 7.68 12.04
CA GLY A 58 -16.07 8.50 13.22
C GLY A 58 -15.60 7.66 14.40
N GLU A 59 -16.38 6.62 14.76
CA GLU A 59 -16.04 5.71 15.86
C GLU A 59 -14.69 5.01 15.64
N LEU A 60 -14.40 4.58 14.41
CA LEU A 60 -13.11 3.96 14.09
C LEU A 60 -11.95 4.96 14.22
N ALA A 61 -12.12 6.19 13.73
CA ALA A 61 -11.10 7.22 13.85
C ALA A 61 -10.84 7.58 15.32
N GLU A 62 -11.89 7.78 16.12
CA GLU A 62 -11.78 8.07 17.55
C GLU A 62 -11.04 6.95 18.30
N ARG A 63 -11.35 5.69 18.01
CA ARG A 63 -10.65 4.54 18.63
C ARG A 63 -9.17 4.49 18.28
N VAL A 64 -8.81 4.77 17.02
CA VAL A 64 -7.41 4.85 16.60
C VAL A 64 -6.68 5.97 17.32
N GLU A 65 -7.25 7.19 17.32
CA GLU A 65 -6.62 8.35 17.95
C GLU A 65 -6.55 8.25 19.47
N ALA A 66 -7.51 7.57 20.11
CA ALA A 66 -7.47 7.30 21.54
C ALA A 66 -6.36 6.31 21.92
N ARG A 67 -6.10 5.30 21.07
CA ARG A 67 -5.02 4.32 21.27
C ARG A 67 -3.64 4.87 20.88
N LEU A 68 -3.60 5.78 19.92
CA LEU A 68 -2.39 6.37 19.35
C LEU A 68 -2.47 7.89 19.34
N PRO A 69 -2.32 8.54 20.51
CA PRO A 69 -2.43 10.00 20.62
C PRO A 69 -1.38 10.76 19.79
N GLU A 70 -0.28 10.10 19.43
CA GLU A 70 0.78 10.62 18.55
C GLU A 70 0.38 10.64 17.07
N ALA A 71 -0.68 9.92 16.70
CA ALA A 71 -1.17 9.82 15.34
C ALA A 71 -2.46 10.62 15.14
N ARG A 72 -2.70 11.02 13.88
CA ARG A 72 -3.95 11.60 13.41
C ARG A 72 -4.46 10.78 12.24
N VAL A 73 -5.75 10.43 12.27
CA VAL A 73 -6.42 9.77 11.14
C VAL A 73 -6.77 10.82 10.08
N ASN A 74 -6.27 10.62 8.86
CA ASN A 74 -6.53 11.51 7.74
C ASN A 74 -7.64 10.98 6.83
N ALA A 75 -7.71 9.65 6.67
CA ALA A 75 -8.71 9.00 5.82
C ALA A 75 -8.93 7.56 6.26
N LEU A 76 -10.11 7.04 5.95
CA LEU A 76 -10.50 5.66 6.14
C LEU A 76 -10.97 5.07 4.81
N TYR A 77 -10.45 3.88 4.46
CA TYR A 77 -10.79 3.18 3.23
C TYR A 77 -11.25 1.76 3.53
N LEU A 78 -12.28 1.30 2.83
CA LEU A 78 -12.69 -0.10 2.87
C LEU A 78 -11.73 -0.95 2.03
N VAL A 79 -11.23 -2.03 2.61
CA VAL A 79 -10.37 -3.00 1.90
C VAL A 79 -11.26 -4.13 1.36
N GLY A 80 -11.71 -3.97 0.12
CA GLY A 80 -12.67 -4.88 -0.50
C GLY A 80 -14.07 -4.85 0.16
N ASN A 81 -14.96 -5.72 -0.30
CA ASN A 81 -16.36 -5.73 0.19
C ASN A 81 -16.52 -6.28 1.61
N GLN A 82 -15.58 -7.09 2.09
CA GLN A 82 -15.63 -7.77 3.39
C GLN A 82 -14.31 -7.66 4.18
N GLY A 83 -13.40 -6.79 3.73
CA GLY A 83 -12.09 -6.64 4.34
C GLY A 83 -12.07 -5.68 5.53
N ALA A 84 -10.87 -5.50 6.05
CA ALA A 84 -10.57 -4.51 7.08
C ALA A 84 -10.93 -3.09 6.63
N THR A 85 -11.03 -2.18 7.56
CA THR A 85 -10.98 -0.75 7.28
C THR A 85 -9.53 -0.27 7.43
N MET A 86 -8.97 0.28 6.36
CA MET A 86 -7.63 0.84 6.37
C MET A 86 -7.68 2.32 6.78
N ALA A 87 -7.05 2.64 7.89
CA ALA A 87 -6.82 4.02 8.32
C ALA A 87 -5.47 4.52 7.79
N VAL A 88 -5.49 5.62 7.08
CA VAL A 88 -4.29 6.38 6.72
C VAL A 88 -4.03 7.39 7.83
N VAL A 89 -2.85 7.31 8.43
CA VAL A 89 -2.46 8.14 9.55
C VAL A 89 -1.25 9.01 9.24
N SER A 90 -1.15 10.13 9.93
CA SER A 90 0.03 10.99 9.94
C SER A 90 0.46 11.28 11.38
N PRO A 91 1.75 11.53 11.61
CA PRO A 91 2.23 11.88 12.94
C PRO A 91 1.72 13.27 13.36
N ARG A 92 1.33 13.40 14.61
CA ARG A 92 1.13 14.70 15.27
C ARG A 92 2.50 15.30 15.62
N LYS A 93 2.52 16.59 15.88
CA LYS A 93 3.72 17.25 16.40
C LYS A 93 3.81 17.01 17.91
N ASP A 94 5.00 16.63 18.35
CA ASP A 94 5.33 16.56 19.77
C ASP A 94 5.31 17.99 20.37
N PRO A 95 4.49 18.23 21.40
CA PRO A 95 4.40 19.55 22.04
C PRO A 95 5.72 20.03 22.65
N GLN A 96 6.61 19.10 23.01
CA GLN A 96 7.89 19.42 23.66
C GLN A 96 8.97 19.82 22.67
N THR A 97 9.04 19.12 21.53
CA THR A 97 10.09 19.30 20.54
C THR A 97 9.64 20.08 19.31
N GLY A 98 8.32 20.17 19.07
CA GLY A 98 7.74 20.74 17.86
C GLY A 98 7.93 19.88 16.61
N GLN A 99 8.64 18.74 16.71
CA GLN A 99 8.89 17.82 15.61
C GLN A 99 7.77 16.78 15.48
N PRO A 100 7.51 16.24 14.29
CA PRO A 100 6.58 15.13 14.15
C PRO A 100 7.06 13.89 14.91
N PHE A 101 6.12 13.18 15.56
CA PHE A 101 6.44 11.86 16.14
C PHE A 101 6.88 10.87 15.06
N ASN A 102 7.76 9.95 15.40
CA ASN A 102 8.17 8.87 14.50
C ASN A 102 7.26 7.65 14.72
N LEU A 103 6.24 7.50 13.89
CA LEU A 103 5.29 6.40 14.01
C LEU A 103 5.84 5.07 13.45
N GLY A 104 6.75 5.13 12.47
CA GLY A 104 7.23 3.93 11.77
C GLY A 104 6.21 3.28 10.83
N PHE A 105 5.01 3.84 10.68
CA PHE A 105 3.93 3.37 9.80
C PHE A 105 3.06 4.54 9.35
N ASP A 106 2.33 4.36 8.25
CA ASP A 106 1.36 5.32 7.71
C ASP A 106 -0.03 4.71 7.45
N GLN A 107 -0.16 3.38 7.62
CA GLN A 107 -1.42 2.66 7.46
C GLN A 107 -1.65 1.70 8.61
N ILE A 108 -2.89 1.67 9.10
CA ILE A 108 -3.39 0.75 10.12
C ILE A 108 -4.62 0.04 9.54
N TYR A 109 -4.65 -1.27 9.66
CA TYR A 109 -5.79 -2.11 9.27
C TYR A 109 -6.60 -2.45 10.52
N LEU A 110 -7.89 -2.17 10.47
CA LEU A 110 -8.81 -2.30 11.60
C LEU A 110 -9.91 -3.31 11.27
N ASP A 111 -10.32 -4.08 12.25
CA ASP A 111 -11.57 -4.81 12.19
C ASP A 111 -12.72 -3.78 12.17
N PRO A 112 -13.59 -3.78 11.12
CA PRO A 112 -14.63 -2.78 10.98
C PRO A 112 -15.78 -2.92 11.98
N TYR A 113 -15.84 -4.00 12.74
CA TYR A 113 -16.89 -4.27 13.71
C TYR A 113 -16.42 -3.98 15.14
N THR A 114 -15.20 -4.36 15.47
CA THR A 114 -14.65 -4.16 16.83
C THR A 114 -13.76 -2.92 16.92
N GLY A 115 -13.22 -2.44 15.80
CA GLY A 115 -12.21 -1.39 15.76
C GLY A 115 -10.83 -1.84 16.26
N ASP A 116 -10.63 -3.16 16.41
CA ASP A 116 -9.33 -3.67 16.81
C ASP A 116 -8.33 -3.57 15.67
N GLU A 117 -7.08 -3.33 16.04
CA GLU A 117 -5.99 -3.27 15.10
C GLU A 117 -5.62 -4.70 14.65
N LEU A 118 -5.65 -4.94 13.34
CA LEU A 118 -5.26 -6.20 12.72
C LEU A 118 -3.80 -6.18 12.31
N ALA A 119 -3.36 -5.08 11.73
CA ALA A 119 -2.00 -4.90 11.24
C ALA A 119 -1.68 -3.43 11.00
N ARG A 120 -0.40 -3.13 10.85
CA ARG A 120 0.08 -1.81 10.40
C ARG A 120 1.24 -1.96 9.42
N ARG A 121 1.40 -0.97 8.53
CA ARG A 121 2.56 -0.93 7.61
C ARG A 121 2.95 0.50 7.25
N MET A 122 4.19 0.65 6.79
CA MET A 122 4.64 1.84 6.06
C MET A 122 4.54 1.54 4.56
N ARG A 123 3.70 2.29 3.86
CA ARG A 123 3.39 2.06 2.45
C ARG A 123 4.62 2.17 1.55
N GLY A 124 4.84 1.14 0.74
CA GLY A 124 5.88 1.13 -0.30
C GLY A 124 7.33 1.01 0.21
N VAL A 125 7.54 0.69 1.48
CA VAL A 125 8.86 0.44 2.07
C VAL A 125 9.16 -1.05 2.02
N ILE A 126 10.02 -1.47 1.08
CA ILE A 126 10.38 -2.88 0.85
C ILE A 126 11.13 -3.50 2.04
N SER A 127 11.88 -2.70 2.79
CA SER A 127 12.60 -3.18 3.98
C SER A 127 11.69 -3.79 5.05
N HIS A 128 10.37 -3.54 4.97
CA HIS A 128 9.36 -4.16 5.83
C HIS A 128 8.87 -5.52 5.32
N GLY A 129 9.57 -6.13 4.35
CA GLY A 129 9.30 -7.46 3.84
C GLY A 129 8.24 -7.52 2.75
N VAL A 130 7.73 -8.76 2.50
CA VAL A 130 6.78 -9.05 1.42
C VAL A 130 5.42 -8.38 1.59
N THR A 131 5.07 -7.94 2.80
CA THR A 131 3.83 -7.21 3.11
C THR A 131 3.62 -5.99 2.20
N ASN A 132 4.70 -5.36 1.75
CA ASN A 132 4.66 -4.19 0.87
C ASN A 132 4.86 -4.51 -0.63
N LEU A 133 4.95 -5.79 -1.00
CA LEU A 133 5.29 -6.19 -2.37
C LEU A 133 4.32 -5.62 -3.40
N MET A 134 3.01 -5.76 -3.17
CA MET A 134 2.01 -5.28 -4.12
C MET A 134 2.00 -3.75 -4.25
N GLN A 135 2.19 -3.05 -3.13
CA GLN A 135 2.31 -1.59 -3.12
C GLN A 135 3.59 -1.11 -3.82
N PHE A 136 4.68 -1.85 -3.68
CA PHE A 136 5.92 -1.58 -4.40
C PHE A 136 5.75 -1.78 -5.91
N LEU A 137 5.16 -2.90 -6.34
CA LEU A 137 4.87 -3.19 -7.75
C LEU A 137 3.96 -2.10 -8.37
N TYR A 138 2.96 -1.65 -7.61
CA TYR A 138 2.09 -0.56 -8.04
C TYR A 138 2.89 0.74 -8.27
N ARG A 139 3.75 1.12 -7.33
CA ARG A 139 4.59 2.32 -7.47
C ARG A 139 5.60 2.20 -8.60
N LEU A 140 6.21 1.03 -8.76
CA LEU A 140 7.12 0.76 -9.86
C LEU A 140 6.42 0.92 -11.21
N HIS A 141 5.26 0.25 -11.38
CA HIS A 141 4.49 0.30 -12.62
C HIS A 141 3.98 1.71 -12.97
N TRP A 142 3.54 2.47 -11.98
CA TRP A 142 3.09 3.85 -12.16
C TRP A 142 4.23 4.82 -12.46
N GLY A 143 5.44 4.55 -11.95
CA GLY A 143 6.62 5.41 -12.08
C GLY A 143 7.47 5.14 -13.32
N LEU A 144 7.14 4.11 -14.13
CA LEU A 144 7.80 3.78 -15.40
C LEU A 144 7.19 4.58 -16.55
#